data_979afef5ab69eb406186dd35c43c5c58
#
_entry.id   979afef5ab69eb406186dd35c43c5c58
#
_cell.length_a   1.000
_cell.length_b   1.000
_cell.length_c   1.000
_cell.angle_alpha   90.00
_cell.angle_beta   90.00
_cell.angle_gamma   90.00
#
_symmetry.space_group_name_H-M   'P 1'
#
loop_
_entity.id
_entity.type
_entity.pdbx_description
1 polymer ?
#
loop_
_entity_poly.entity_id
_entity_poly.type
_entity_poly.pdbx_seq_one_letter_code
_entity_poly.pdbx_strand_id
1 'polypeptide(L)'
;MMEKQYETVIGLEVHVELASATKIFCGCSTKFGGAPNTHTCPVCTGMPGSLPVLNKQVVEYALALGLAANCGINQHCRFDRKNYFYPDNPQNYQISQLYVPICHDGWLMVDTSVGQKKIRIHEMHMEEDAGKLIHDEWEDCSLVDYNRSGVPLVEIVSEPDMRSAEEVIAYLEKLRMICQYLGVSDCKLQEGSMRADVNLSVREVGSDKLGTRTEMKNLNSFKAIARAIDGERARQIELLEEGKSVVQETRRWDDNKEYSYAMRSKEDAKDYRYFPDPDLPSVYIDDEWISRVKKAQPEMQPEKAARYQKDYGLSEYDASQLTQSRHLAELFEKTADLCGNPKKAANWFLGETLRLLKERGLEEEEVEFSPEHLAALIASVEKGEVNNQGAKEVFEKIFDEDVEPMAYIEAHSLKISQSAGAVSYTHLRAHETT
;
A
#
# COMPACT_ATOMS: atom_id res chain seq x y z
N MET A 1 14.61 43.66 1.79
CA MET A 1 13.74 42.88 0.93
C MET A 1 13.05 41.86 1.81
N MET A 2 11.73 41.73 1.76
CA MET A 2 11.07 40.62 2.48
C MET A 2 11.57 39.31 1.86
N GLU A 3 11.94 38.37 2.71
CA GLU A 3 12.34 37.03 2.30
C GLU A 3 11.14 36.36 1.62
N LYS A 4 11.30 35.89 0.39
CA LYS A 4 10.23 35.26 -0.35
C LYS A 4 9.87 33.93 0.31
N GLN A 5 8.61 33.74 0.63
CA GLN A 5 8.10 32.47 1.13
C GLN A 5 7.56 31.65 -0.01
N TYR A 6 7.91 30.36 -0.06
CA TYR A 6 7.49 29.41 -1.10
C TYR A 6 6.61 28.32 -0.53
N GLU A 7 5.59 27.93 -1.29
CA GLU A 7 4.81 26.74 -1.05
C GLU A 7 5.03 25.71 -2.15
N THR A 8 5.00 24.45 -1.77
CA THR A 8 5.08 23.30 -2.68
C THR A 8 3.68 22.93 -3.14
N VAL A 9 3.54 22.56 -4.40
CA VAL A 9 2.28 22.03 -4.98
C VAL A 9 2.58 20.66 -5.56
N ILE A 10 1.89 19.64 -5.05
CA ILE A 10 2.17 18.24 -5.37
C ILE A 10 0.89 17.53 -5.82
N GLY A 11 1.00 16.83 -6.94
CA GLY A 11 0.06 15.83 -7.42
C GLY A 11 0.77 14.48 -7.60
N LEU A 12 0.01 13.40 -7.55
CA LEU A 12 0.53 12.03 -7.68
C LEU A 12 -0.16 11.29 -8.82
N GLU A 13 0.61 10.44 -9.48
CA GLU A 13 0.14 9.34 -10.31
C GLU A 13 0.52 8.05 -9.59
N VAL A 14 -0.50 7.30 -9.11
CA VAL A 14 -0.28 6.07 -8.33
C VAL A 14 -0.78 4.89 -9.12
N HIS A 15 0.11 3.96 -9.43
CA HIS A 15 -0.20 2.72 -10.12
C HIS A 15 -0.33 1.60 -9.08
N VAL A 16 -1.41 0.84 -9.15
CA VAL A 16 -1.70 -0.30 -8.27
C VAL A 16 -1.95 -1.53 -9.12
N GLU A 17 -1.10 -2.56 -8.99
CA GLU A 17 -1.35 -3.86 -9.59
C GLU A 17 -2.51 -4.55 -8.88
N LEU A 18 -3.50 -5.03 -9.64
CA LEU A 18 -4.68 -5.67 -9.09
C LEU A 18 -4.46 -7.18 -8.91
N ALA A 19 -4.88 -7.69 -7.75
CA ALA A 19 -4.70 -9.08 -7.32
C ALA A 19 -5.65 -10.08 -8.01
N SER A 20 -5.93 -9.89 -9.32
CA SER A 20 -6.68 -10.88 -10.09
C SER A 20 -5.82 -12.09 -10.42
N ALA A 21 -6.39 -13.28 -10.48
CA ALA A 21 -5.65 -14.51 -10.78
C ALA A 21 -5.10 -14.54 -12.21
N THR A 22 -5.72 -13.78 -13.12
CA THR A 22 -5.33 -13.71 -14.54
C THR A 22 -5.18 -12.27 -14.98
N LYS A 23 -4.41 -12.08 -16.05
CA LYS A 23 -4.14 -10.78 -16.65
C LYS A 23 -5.41 -10.08 -17.14
N ILE A 24 -5.32 -8.78 -17.42
CA ILE A 24 -6.46 -7.95 -17.77
C ILE A 24 -7.14 -8.40 -19.08
N PHE A 25 -6.37 -8.85 -20.07
CA PHE A 25 -6.91 -9.18 -21.40
C PHE A 25 -6.67 -10.63 -21.85
N CYS A 26 -6.12 -11.49 -20.98
CA CYS A 26 -5.91 -12.91 -21.29
C CYS A 26 -5.94 -13.78 -20.01
N GLY A 27 -5.87 -15.10 -20.20
CA GLY A 27 -5.91 -16.09 -19.11
C GLY A 27 -4.56 -16.41 -18.46
N CYS A 28 -3.45 -15.69 -18.78
CA CYS A 28 -2.17 -15.94 -18.16
C CYS A 28 -2.15 -15.52 -16.69
N SER A 29 -1.35 -16.22 -15.88
CA SER A 29 -1.20 -15.94 -14.45
C SER A 29 -0.57 -14.56 -14.21
N THR A 30 -1.01 -13.88 -13.15
CA THR A 30 -0.42 -12.64 -12.63
C THR A 30 0.57 -12.91 -11.50
N LYS A 31 0.77 -14.18 -11.12
CA LYS A 31 1.60 -14.54 -9.96
C LYS A 31 3.04 -14.05 -10.12
N PHE A 32 3.52 -13.29 -9.13
CA PHE A 32 4.88 -12.79 -9.06
C PHE A 32 5.91 -13.92 -8.88
N GLY A 33 7.16 -13.73 -9.35
CA GLY A 33 8.29 -14.64 -9.10
C GLY A 33 8.35 -15.88 -10.00
N GLY A 34 7.53 -15.97 -11.07
CA GLY A 34 7.64 -17.03 -12.07
C GLY A 34 8.94 -16.91 -12.88
N ALA A 35 9.45 -18.06 -13.42
CA ALA A 35 10.57 -18.02 -14.34
C ALA A 35 10.28 -17.09 -15.54
N PRO A 36 11.27 -16.36 -16.08
CA PRO A 36 11.04 -15.39 -17.15
C PRO A 36 10.28 -15.97 -18.34
N ASN A 37 9.32 -15.21 -18.84
CA ASN A 37 8.49 -15.56 -20.01
C ASN A 37 7.70 -16.88 -19.90
N THR A 38 7.35 -17.33 -18.69
CA THR A 38 6.53 -18.53 -18.48
C THR A 38 5.03 -18.20 -18.30
N HIS A 39 4.69 -16.97 -17.94
CA HIS A 39 3.31 -16.50 -17.81
C HIS A 39 2.90 -15.67 -19.03
N THR A 40 3.06 -16.22 -20.22
CA THR A 40 2.83 -15.53 -21.48
C THR A 40 1.97 -16.30 -22.45
N CYS A 41 1.27 -15.62 -23.34
CA CYS A 41 0.50 -16.19 -24.44
C CYS A 41 0.51 -15.21 -25.64
N PRO A 42 -0.02 -15.63 -26.82
CA PRO A 42 -0.07 -14.74 -27.99
C PRO A 42 -0.71 -13.37 -27.74
N VAL A 43 -1.68 -13.26 -26.83
CA VAL A 43 -2.34 -11.98 -26.49
C VAL A 43 -1.38 -11.04 -25.78
N CYS A 44 -0.86 -11.42 -24.62
CA CYS A 44 0.00 -10.54 -23.82
C CYS A 44 1.42 -10.36 -24.38
N THR A 45 1.79 -11.10 -25.43
CA THR A 45 3.01 -10.87 -26.22
C THR A 45 2.75 -10.15 -27.53
N GLY A 46 1.52 -9.69 -27.79
CA GLY A 46 1.16 -8.87 -28.94
C GLY A 46 1.33 -9.58 -30.29
N MET A 47 1.14 -10.90 -30.35
CA MET A 47 1.29 -11.62 -31.62
C MET A 47 0.15 -11.28 -32.60
N PRO A 48 0.46 -11.17 -33.92
CA PRO A 48 -0.54 -10.86 -34.91
C PRO A 48 -1.72 -11.83 -34.93
N GLY A 49 -2.96 -11.29 -34.98
CA GLY A 49 -4.20 -12.06 -35.00
C GLY A 49 -4.75 -12.44 -33.61
N SER A 50 -4.05 -12.13 -32.52
CA SER A 50 -4.59 -12.29 -31.18
C SER A 50 -5.48 -11.09 -30.81
N LEU A 51 -6.55 -11.37 -30.05
CA LEU A 51 -7.49 -10.33 -29.59
C LEU A 51 -7.59 -10.32 -28.07
N PRO A 52 -7.69 -9.12 -27.45
CA PRO A 52 -7.87 -8.97 -26.00
C PRO A 52 -9.29 -9.37 -25.59
N VAL A 53 -9.42 -9.93 -24.37
CA VAL A 53 -10.72 -10.20 -23.74
C VAL A 53 -10.67 -9.67 -22.31
N LEU A 54 -11.52 -8.68 -22.00
CA LEU A 54 -11.53 -7.99 -20.71
C LEU A 54 -11.87 -8.92 -19.55
N ASN A 55 -11.04 -8.92 -18.52
CA ASN A 55 -11.27 -9.63 -17.28
C ASN A 55 -12.29 -8.89 -16.40
N LYS A 56 -13.44 -9.54 -16.16
CA LYS A 56 -14.52 -8.97 -15.33
C LYS A 56 -14.09 -8.64 -13.90
N GLN A 57 -13.24 -9.48 -13.30
CA GLN A 57 -12.75 -9.26 -11.94
C GLN A 57 -11.94 -7.95 -11.81
N VAL A 58 -11.20 -7.58 -12.86
CA VAL A 58 -10.44 -6.31 -12.90
C VAL A 58 -11.40 -5.12 -12.87
N VAL A 59 -12.50 -5.17 -13.61
CA VAL A 59 -13.54 -4.13 -13.56
C VAL A 59 -14.17 -4.05 -12.17
N GLU A 60 -14.48 -5.17 -11.54
CA GLU A 60 -15.05 -5.21 -10.19
C GLU A 60 -14.08 -4.65 -9.13
N TYR A 61 -12.78 -4.93 -9.24
CA TYR A 61 -11.76 -4.36 -8.36
C TYR A 61 -11.62 -2.84 -8.55
N ALA A 62 -11.57 -2.36 -9.80
CA ALA A 62 -11.52 -0.93 -10.08
C ALA A 62 -12.77 -0.20 -9.57
N LEU A 63 -13.96 -0.77 -9.73
CA LEU A 63 -15.20 -0.26 -9.17
C LEU A 63 -15.17 -0.21 -7.64
N ALA A 64 -14.73 -1.29 -6.98
CA ALA A 64 -14.65 -1.35 -5.53
C ALA A 64 -13.71 -0.26 -4.99
N LEU A 65 -12.54 -0.09 -5.62
CA LEU A 65 -11.57 0.94 -5.26
C LEU A 65 -12.13 2.35 -5.47
N GLY A 66 -12.75 2.62 -6.63
CA GLY A 66 -13.37 3.91 -6.92
C GLY A 66 -14.48 4.27 -5.94
N LEU A 67 -15.36 3.33 -5.59
CA LEU A 67 -16.42 3.54 -4.60
C LEU A 67 -15.87 3.83 -3.21
N ALA A 68 -14.82 3.12 -2.77
CA ALA A 68 -14.16 3.35 -1.49
C ALA A 68 -13.41 4.70 -1.44
N ALA A 69 -12.97 5.20 -2.60
CA ALA A 69 -12.32 6.49 -2.75
C ALA A 69 -13.30 7.63 -3.09
N ASN A 70 -14.60 7.42 -2.90
CA ASN A 70 -15.66 8.40 -3.14
C ASN A 70 -15.71 8.97 -4.57
N CYS A 71 -15.32 8.17 -5.55
CA CYS A 71 -15.37 8.56 -6.96
C CYS A 71 -16.78 8.46 -7.55
N GLY A 72 -17.06 9.31 -8.53
CA GLY A 72 -18.12 9.09 -9.51
C GLY A 72 -17.72 7.94 -10.45
N ILE A 73 -18.71 7.14 -10.86
CA ILE A 73 -18.50 6.01 -11.78
C ILE A 73 -19.02 6.38 -13.17
N ASN A 74 -18.18 6.24 -14.19
CA ASN A 74 -18.63 6.33 -15.57
C ASN A 74 -19.30 5.01 -15.97
N GLN A 75 -20.63 5.02 -16.02
CA GLN A 75 -21.42 3.84 -16.37
C GLN A 75 -21.19 3.36 -17.82
N HIS A 76 -20.56 4.19 -18.62
CA HIS A 76 -20.16 3.85 -19.99
C HIS A 76 -18.70 4.29 -20.19
N CYS A 77 -17.77 3.39 -19.94
CA CYS A 77 -16.34 3.64 -20.15
C CYS A 77 -15.77 2.79 -21.30
N ARG A 78 -14.61 3.17 -21.79
CA ARG A 78 -13.94 2.47 -22.89
C ARG A 78 -12.45 2.48 -22.72
N PHE A 79 -11.79 1.60 -23.45
CA PHE A 79 -10.35 1.56 -23.57
C PHE A 79 -9.85 2.34 -24.80
N ASP A 80 -8.66 2.90 -24.66
CA ASP A 80 -7.93 3.63 -25.68
C ASP A 80 -6.54 3.01 -25.83
N ARG A 81 -5.92 3.18 -27.02
CA ARG A 81 -4.54 2.77 -27.27
C ARG A 81 -3.61 3.95 -27.08
N LYS A 82 -2.64 3.79 -26.16
CA LYS A 82 -1.49 4.70 -25.97
C LYS A 82 -0.32 4.17 -26.77
N ASN A 83 -0.02 4.81 -27.91
CA ASN A 83 0.94 4.27 -28.86
C ASN A 83 2.36 4.75 -28.56
N TYR A 84 3.26 3.81 -28.28
CA TYR A 84 4.69 4.08 -28.15
C TYR A 84 5.53 2.81 -28.38
N PHE A 85 6.74 3.02 -28.88
CA PHE A 85 7.70 1.97 -29.12
C PHE A 85 8.64 1.82 -27.93
N TYR A 86 8.60 0.63 -27.29
CA TYR A 86 9.61 0.25 -26.32
C TYR A 86 9.69 -1.29 -26.25
N PRO A 87 10.86 -1.90 -25.94
CA PRO A 87 11.02 -3.35 -25.97
C PRO A 87 10.09 -4.11 -25.02
N ASP A 88 9.70 -3.49 -23.89
CA ASP A 88 8.78 -4.08 -22.90
C ASP A 88 7.29 -3.92 -23.28
N ASN A 89 7.01 -3.20 -24.35
CA ASN A 89 5.66 -2.97 -24.88
C ASN A 89 5.47 -3.76 -26.18
N PRO A 90 5.12 -5.08 -26.12
CA PRO A 90 5.26 -6.00 -27.26
C PRO A 90 4.35 -5.69 -28.44
N GLN A 91 3.21 -5.06 -28.21
CA GLN A 91 2.26 -4.67 -29.25
C GLN A 91 2.46 -3.25 -29.78
N ASN A 92 3.48 -2.51 -29.27
CA ASN A 92 3.78 -1.12 -29.58
C ASN A 92 2.69 -0.11 -29.19
N TYR A 93 1.73 -0.53 -28.39
CA TYR A 93 0.77 0.31 -27.70
C TYR A 93 0.42 -0.32 -26.34
N GLN A 94 0.01 0.50 -25.41
CA GLN A 94 -0.56 0.08 -24.13
C GLN A 94 -2.07 0.32 -24.19
N ILE A 95 -2.86 -0.66 -23.76
CA ILE A 95 -4.30 -0.47 -23.60
C ILE A 95 -4.53 0.20 -22.25
N SER A 96 -5.19 1.36 -22.27
CA SER A 96 -5.44 2.23 -21.14
C SER A 96 -6.80 2.93 -21.30
N GLN A 97 -7.13 3.93 -20.48
CA GLN A 97 -8.35 4.73 -20.61
C GLN A 97 -7.99 6.21 -20.50
N LEU A 98 -8.04 6.98 -21.59
CA LEU A 98 -7.78 8.41 -21.54
C LEU A 98 -9.05 9.24 -21.53
N TYR A 99 -9.96 8.97 -22.47
CA TYR A 99 -11.11 9.84 -22.71
C TYR A 99 -12.29 9.59 -21.78
N VAL A 100 -12.50 8.35 -21.38
CA VAL A 100 -13.61 7.95 -20.50
C VAL A 100 -13.11 6.91 -19.49
N PRO A 101 -12.39 7.37 -18.46
CA PRO A 101 -11.90 6.50 -17.38
C PRO A 101 -13.07 5.88 -16.62
N ILE A 102 -12.84 4.79 -15.90
CA ILE A 102 -13.89 4.12 -15.13
C ILE A 102 -14.39 4.98 -13.96
N CYS A 103 -13.51 5.77 -13.32
CA CYS A 103 -13.83 6.60 -12.17
C CYS A 103 -13.35 8.03 -12.35
N HIS A 104 -14.03 8.99 -11.71
CA HIS A 104 -13.69 10.42 -11.74
C HIS A 104 -14.11 11.14 -10.45
N ASP A 105 -13.53 12.33 -10.20
CA ASP A 105 -13.93 13.28 -9.14
C ASP A 105 -14.02 12.65 -7.73
N GLY A 106 -13.05 11.79 -7.37
CA GLY A 106 -12.97 11.18 -6.06
C GLY A 106 -12.29 12.06 -5.02
N TRP A 107 -12.20 11.54 -3.80
CA TRP A 107 -11.44 12.17 -2.72
C TRP A 107 -11.19 11.23 -1.55
N LEU A 108 -10.11 11.53 -0.82
CA LEU A 108 -9.78 10.88 0.44
C LEU A 108 -9.54 11.94 1.53
N MET A 109 -9.96 11.64 2.76
CA MET A 109 -9.53 12.38 3.95
C MET A 109 -8.27 11.73 4.50
N VAL A 110 -7.24 12.53 4.69
CA VAL A 110 -5.97 12.11 5.28
C VAL A 110 -5.72 12.86 6.59
N ASP A 111 -5.12 12.15 7.56
CA ASP A 111 -4.75 12.71 8.85
C ASP A 111 -3.29 13.16 8.79
N THR A 112 -3.02 14.39 9.25
CA THR A 112 -1.69 14.98 9.32
C THR A 112 -1.45 15.59 10.70
N SER A 113 -0.21 15.95 11.00
CA SER A 113 0.15 16.62 12.25
C SER A 113 -0.58 17.95 12.49
N VAL A 114 -1.09 18.57 11.41
CA VAL A 114 -1.83 19.84 11.46
C VAL A 114 -3.34 19.68 11.34
N GLY A 115 -3.84 18.45 11.28
CA GLY A 115 -5.27 18.11 11.19
C GLY A 115 -5.64 17.34 9.93
N GLN A 116 -6.93 17.17 9.73
CA GLN A 116 -7.47 16.46 8.57
C GLN A 116 -7.44 17.30 7.31
N LYS A 117 -7.07 16.67 6.19
CA LYS A 117 -7.07 17.30 4.87
C LYS A 117 -7.76 16.43 3.84
N LYS A 118 -8.61 17.06 3.03
CA LYS A 118 -9.23 16.44 1.87
C LYS A 118 -8.29 16.53 0.67
N ILE A 119 -7.91 15.38 0.11
CA ILE A 119 -7.14 15.28 -1.13
C ILE A 119 -8.08 14.75 -2.21
N ARG A 120 -8.23 15.51 -3.30
CA ARG A 120 -9.10 15.13 -4.42
C ARG A 120 -8.38 14.18 -5.36
N ILE A 121 -9.15 13.31 -5.97
CA ILE A 121 -8.72 12.39 -7.04
C ILE A 121 -9.37 12.89 -8.32
N HIS A 122 -8.54 13.18 -9.34
CA HIS A 122 -9.01 13.61 -10.63
C HIS A 122 -9.74 12.47 -11.35
N GLU A 123 -9.06 11.34 -11.47
CA GLU A 123 -9.57 10.14 -12.10
C GLU A 123 -8.90 8.86 -11.59
N MET A 124 -9.54 7.72 -11.88
CA MET A 124 -8.92 6.40 -11.85
C MET A 124 -9.26 5.68 -13.15
N HIS A 125 -8.27 5.05 -13.73
CA HIS A 125 -8.47 4.31 -14.96
C HIS A 125 -7.76 2.95 -14.93
N MET A 126 -8.32 2.00 -15.70
CA MET A 126 -7.74 0.68 -15.86
C MET A 126 -6.75 0.67 -17.01
N GLU A 127 -5.64 -0.03 -16.83
CA GLU A 127 -4.63 -0.23 -17.87
C GLU A 127 -3.89 -1.56 -17.70
N GLU A 128 -3.10 -1.94 -18.70
CA GLU A 128 -2.19 -3.07 -18.61
C GLU A 128 -0.76 -2.63 -18.26
N ASP A 129 -0.05 -3.43 -17.46
CA ASP A 129 1.37 -3.18 -17.21
C ASP A 129 2.23 -3.62 -18.40
N ALA A 130 3.39 -3.00 -18.55
CA ALA A 130 4.41 -3.38 -19.52
C ALA A 130 5.26 -4.56 -19.01
N GLY A 131 6.03 -5.18 -19.88
CA GLY A 131 7.04 -6.16 -19.52
C GLY A 131 8.15 -5.57 -18.65
N LYS A 132 9.12 -6.38 -18.28
CA LYS A 132 10.29 -5.96 -17.50
C LYS A 132 11.53 -6.02 -18.38
N LEU A 133 12.31 -4.92 -18.39
CA LEU A 133 13.64 -4.88 -18.98
C LEU A 133 14.69 -5.15 -17.91
N ILE A 134 15.63 -6.02 -18.26
CA ILE A 134 16.80 -6.34 -17.46
C ILE A 134 18.01 -5.98 -18.30
N HIS A 135 18.70 -4.92 -17.93
CA HIS A 135 19.93 -4.50 -18.59
C HIS A 135 21.09 -5.36 -18.05
N ASP A 136 21.81 -6.02 -18.94
CA ASP A 136 23.01 -6.75 -18.59
C ASP A 136 24.17 -5.77 -18.47
N GLU A 137 24.92 -5.83 -17.36
CA GLU A 137 26.08 -4.94 -17.14
C GLU A 137 27.34 -5.43 -17.87
N TRP A 138 27.36 -6.69 -18.32
CA TRP A 138 28.52 -7.34 -18.93
C TRP A 138 28.40 -7.50 -20.43
N GLU A 139 27.17 -7.64 -20.92
CA GLU A 139 26.87 -7.75 -22.34
C GLU A 139 26.08 -6.52 -22.77
N ASP A 140 26.40 -5.99 -23.98
CA ASP A 140 25.65 -4.86 -24.57
C ASP A 140 24.28 -5.33 -25.09
N CYS A 141 23.47 -5.84 -24.16
CA CYS A 141 22.13 -6.34 -24.44
C CYS A 141 21.15 -6.04 -23.31
N SER A 142 19.86 -6.13 -23.62
CA SER A 142 18.78 -6.07 -22.64
C SER A 142 17.90 -7.30 -22.81
N LEU A 143 17.66 -7.99 -21.72
CA LEU A 143 16.72 -9.10 -21.66
C LEU A 143 15.31 -8.56 -21.40
N VAL A 144 14.31 -9.18 -22.00
CA VAL A 144 12.90 -8.79 -21.82
C VAL A 144 12.13 -9.95 -21.22
N ASP A 145 11.47 -9.67 -20.09
CA ASP A 145 10.56 -10.59 -19.44
C ASP A 145 9.12 -10.07 -19.56
N TYR A 146 8.28 -10.80 -20.30
CA TYR A 146 6.88 -10.45 -20.52
C TYR A 146 5.92 -11.07 -19.49
N ASN A 147 6.41 -11.66 -18.40
CA ASN A 147 5.53 -12.18 -17.34
C ASN A 147 4.63 -11.08 -16.78
N ARG A 148 5.15 -9.85 -16.64
CA ARG A 148 4.38 -8.70 -16.17
C ARG A 148 3.50 -8.06 -17.25
N SER A 149 3.84 -8.20 -18.53
CA SER A 149 3.05 -7.63 -19.64
C SER A 149 1.60 -8.07 -19.58
N GLY A 150 0.67 -7.13 -19.49
CA GLY A 150 -0.76 -7.38 -19.34
C GLY A 150 -1.23 -7.66 -17.92
N VAL A 151 -0.38 -7.52 -16.90
CA VAL A 151 -0.82 -7.51 -15.48
C VAL A 151 -1.76 -6.31 -15.29
N PRO A 152 -2.94 -6.49 -14.65
CA PRO A 152 -3.89 -5.41 -14.50
C PRO A 152 -3.39 -4.32 -13.57
N LEU A 153 -3.51 -3.08 -13.99
CA LEU A 153 -3.25 -1.88 -13.21
C LEU A 153 -4.50 -1.02 -13.09
N VAL A 154 -4.59 -0.31 -11.97
CA VAL A 154 -5.37 0.92 -11.86
C VAL A 154 -4.39 2.06 -11.62
N GLU A 155 -4.42 3.06 -12.50
CA GLU A 155 -3.74 4.33 -12.26
C GLU A 155 -4.70 5.30 -11.58
N ILE A 156 -4.24 5.93 -10.50
CA ILE A 156 -4.98 6.88 -9.68
C ILE A 156 -4.28 8.22 -9.79
N VAL A 157 -4.94 9.18 -10.40
CA VAL A 157 -4.40 10.53 -10.61
C VAL A 157 -5.01 11.48 -9.59
N SER A 158 -4.19 12.04 -8.71
CA SER A 158 -4.67 13.04 -7.74
C SER A 158 -4.72 14.45 -8.35
N GLU A 159 -5.58 15.30 -7.78
CA GLU A 159 -5.43 16.74 -7.96
C GLU A 159 -4.18 17.26 -7.22
N PRO A 160 -3.61 18.41 -7.60
CA PRO A 160 -2.41 18.95 -6.97
C PRO A 160 -2.73 19.65 -5.64
N ASP A 161 -3.37 18.93 -4.73
CA ASP A 161 -3.85 19.44 -3.46
C ASP A 161 -2.80 19.34 -2.34
N MET A 162 -1.80 18.47 -2.48
CA MET A 162 -0.80 18.22 -1.44
C MET A 162 0.28 19.31 -1.41
N ARG A 163 0.80 19.60 -0.21
CA ARG A 163 1.75 20.69 0.06
C ARG A 163 3.02 20.26 0.76
N SER A 164 3.06 19.03 1.27
CA SER A 164 4.20 18.48 2.03
C SER A 164 4.41 17.01 1.78
N ALA A 165 5.59 16.51 2.13
CA ALA A 165 5.89 15.08 2.11
C ALA A 165 4.97 14.29 3.07
N GLU A 166 4.65 14.86 4.25
CA GLU A 166 3.73 14.26 5.21
C GLU A 166 2.35 13.98 4.58
N GLU A 167 1.78 14.96 3.88
CA GLU A 167 0.48 14.83 3.21
C GLU A 167 0.52 13.75 2.11
N VAL A 168 1.64 13.66 1.37
CA VAL A 168 1.84 12.63 0.34
C VAL A 168 1.90 11.24 0.96
N ILE A 169 2.67 11.07 2.03
CA ILE A 169 2.77 9.78 2.73
C ILE A 169 1.41 9.37 3.31
N ALA A 170 0.72 10.29 4.00
CA ALA A 170 -0.61 10.02 4.55
C ALA A 170 -1.63 9.60 3.46
N TYR A 171 -1.55 10.22 2.27
CA TYR A 171 -2.39 9.84 1.13
C TYR A 171 -2.06 8.44 0.60
N LEU A 172 -0.78 8.13 0.43
CA LEU A 172 -0.34 6.81 -0.06
C LEU A 172 -0.64 5.68 0.94
N GLU A 173 -0.44 5.92 2.22
CA GLU A 173 -0.80 4.97 3.29
C GLU A 173 -2.32 4.72 3.32
N LYS A 174 -3.12 5.78 3.13
CA LYS A 174 -4.57 5.64 3.04
C LYS A 174 -5.02 4.83 1.84
N LEU A 175 -4.43 5.06 0.66
CA LEU A 175 -4.70 4.26 -0.54
C LEU A 175 -4.28 2.80 -0.35
N ARG A 176 -3.07 2.56 0.17
CA ARG A 176 -2.58 1.21 0.49
C ARG A 176 -3.56 0.47 1.39
N MET A 177 -3.97 1.09 2.49
CA MET A 177 -4.91 0.51 3.43
C MET A 177 -6.26 0.18 2.75
N ILE A 178 -6.80 1.08 1.93
CA ILE A 178 -8.05 0.83 1.20
C ILE A 178 -7.90 -0.38 0.27
N CYS A 179 -6.82 -0.46 -0.51
CA CYS A 179 -6.56 -1.58 -1.42
C CYS A 179 -6.45 -2.91 -0.68
N GLN A 180 -5.74 -2.94 0.44
CA GLN A 180 -5.57 -4.13 1.27
C GLN A 180 -6.89 -4.55 1.94
N TYR A 181 -7.66 -3.61 2.48
CA TYR A 181 -8.97 -3.91 3.06
C TYR A 181 -9.96 -4.48 2.04
N LEU A 182 -9.98 -3.93 0.84
CA LEU A 182 -10.79 -4.45 -0.27
C LEU A 182 -10.27 -5.79 -0.81
N GLY A 183 -9.01 -6.14 -0.53
CA GLY A 183 -8.36 -7.31 -1.12
C GLY A 183 -8.10 -7.17 -2.63
N VAL A 184 -8.00 -5.93 -3.12
CA VAL A 184 -7.78 -5.66 -4.56
C VAL A 184 -6.30 -5.60 -4.94
N SER A 185 -5.40 -5.40 -3.96
CA SER A 185 -3.95 -5.40 -4.14
C SER A 185 -3.25 -5.61 -2.79
N ASP A 186 -2.04 -6.16 -2.81
CA ASP A 186 -1.13 -6.21 -1.66
C ASP A 186 -0.32 -4.91 -1.47
N CYS A 187 -0.25 -4.08 -2.51
CA CYS A 187 0.39 -2.75 -2.49
C CYS A 187 1.84 -2.76 -1.96
N LYS A 188 2.65 -3.73 -2.38
CA LYS A 188 4.07 -3.83 -2.01
C LYS A 188 4.92 -2.95 -2.92
N LEU A 189 5.47 -1.86 -2.39
CA LEU A 189 6.35 -0.97 -3.15
C LEU A 189 7.63 -1.67 -3.62
N GLN A 190 8.18 -2.58 -2.80
CA GLN A 190 9.42 -3.30 -3.12
C GLN A 190 9.26 -4.30 -4.28
N GLU A 191 8.09 -4.92 -4.41
CA GLU A 191 7.75 -5.82 -5.51
C GLU A 191 7.20 -5.06 -6.72
N GLY A 192 6.87 -3.77 -6.56
CA GLY A 192 6.35 -2.89 -7.60
C GLY A 192 4.85 -3.01 -7.82
N SER A 193 4.10 -3.71 -6.94
CA SER A 193 2.64 -3.77 -7.02
C SER A 193 1.95 -2.47 -6.60
N MET A 194 2.70 -1.54 -5.98
CA MET A 194 2.32 -0.14 -5.84
C MET A 194 3.48 0.74 -6.25
N ARG A 195 3.25 1.73 -7.10
CA ARG A 195 4.25 2.70 -7.57
C ARG A 195 3.64 4.09 -7.52
N ALA A 196 4.46 5.10 -7.22
CA ALA A 196 4.01 6.47 -7.20
C ALA A 196 5.00 7.38 -7.93
N ASP A 197 4.50 8.13 -8.88
CA ASP A 197 5.22 9.21 -9.55
C ASP A 197 4.77 10.53 -8.92
N VAL A 198 5.74 11.36 -8.52
CA VAL A 198 5.47 12.62 -7.82
C VAL A 198 5.63 13.78 -8.80
N ASN A 199 4.54 14.48 -9.04
CA ASN A 199 4.52 15.73 -9.79
C ASN A 199 4.62 16.91 -8.84
N LEU A 200 5.74 17.64 -8.86
CA LEU A 200 6.05 18.70 -7.91
C LEU A 200 6.35 20.02 -8.60
N SER A 201 5.80 21.12 -8.09
CA SER A 201 6.20 22.47 -8.45
C SER A 201 6.27 23.35 -7.19
N VAL A 202 6.97 24.47 -7.27
CA VAL A 202 7.09 25.45 -6.21
C VAL A 202 6.57 26.81 -6.72
N ARG A 203 5.82 27.51 -5.90
CA ARG A 203 5.33 28.86 -6.18
C ARG A 203 5.50 29.78 -4.96
N GLU A 204 5.50 31.09 -5.18
CA GLU A 204 5.46 32.06 -4.07
C GLU A 204 4.13 31.95 -3.33
N VAL A 205 4.15 32.02 -2.01
CA VAL A 205 2.94 31.98 -1.17
C VAL A 205 2.00 33.13 -1.55
N GLY A 206 0.73 32.78 -1.76
CA GLY A 206 -0.29 33.72 -2.21
C GLY A 206 -0.38 33.94 -3.72
N SER A 207 0.45 33.26 -4.50
CA SER A 207 0.34 33.29 -5.96
C SER A 207 -0.70 32.29 -6.46
N ASP A 208 -1.60 32.71 -7.35
CA ASP A 208 -2.55 31.81 -8.02
C ASP A 208 -1.90 31.04 -9.18
N LYS A 209 -0.74 31.50 -9.65
CA LYS A 209 -0.02 30.87 -10.77
C LYS A 209 0.82 29.71 -10.27
N LEU A 210 0.57 28.52 -10.82
CA LEU A 210 1.39 27.35 -10.57
C LEU A 210 2.82 27.54 -11.10
N GLY A 211 3.80 26.98 -10.39
CA GLY A 211 5.16 26.86 -10.86
C GLY A 211 5.35 25.83 -11.98
N THR A 212 6.56 25.71 -12.48
CA THR A 212 6.89 24.69 -13.49
C THR A 212 7.01 23.33 -12.80
N ARG A 213 6.28 22.35 -13.31
CA ARG A 213 6.21 20.99 -12.77
C ARG A 213 7.43 20.17 -13.18
N THR A 214 7.98 19.41 -12.23
CA THR A 214 8.88 18.27 -12.49
C THR A 214 8.21 16.98 -12.05
N GLU A 215 8.48 15.89 -12.75
CA GLU A 215 8.01 14.56 -12.44
C GLU A 215 9.15 13.75 -11.82
N MET A 216 8.95 13.23 -10.61
CA MET A 216 9.95 12.45 -9.89
C MET A 216 9.62 10.96 -10.00
N LYS A 217 10.57 10.15 -10.49
CA LYS A 217 10.46 8.70 -10.68
C LYS A 217 11.49 7.93 -9.88
N ASN A 218 11.34 6.59 -9.83
CA ASN A 218 12.22 5.66 -9.13
C ASN A 218 12.16 5.80 -7.60
N LEU A 219 10.95 5.87 -7.08
CA LEU A 219 10.66 6.08 -5.67
C LEU A 219 10.17 4.75 -5.06
N ASN A 220 11.08 3.98 -4.45
CA ASN A 220 10.84 2.60 -4.06
C ASN A 220 10.44 2.41 -2.58
N SER A 221 10.28 3.50 -1.83
CA SER A 221 9.80 3.47 -0.45
C SER A 221 9.19 4.81 -0.06
N PHE A 222 8.33 4.82 0.95
CA PHE A 222 7.77 6.07 1.48
C PHE A 222 8.85 7.03 2.00
N LYS A 223 9.94 6.49 2.57
CA LYS A 223 11.09 7.30 2.98
C LYS A 223 11.81 7.94 1.80
N ALA A 224 11.98 7.21 0.69
CA ALA A 224 12.56 7.75 -0.54
C ALA A 224 11.67 8.82 -1.16
N ILE A 225 10.35 8.64 -1.15
CA ILE A 225 9.37 9.64 -1.61
C ILE A 225 9.50 10.93 -0.80
N ALA A 226 9.54 10.84 0.53
CA ALA A 226 9.67 12.02 1.39
C ALA A 226 10.98 12.78 1.10
N ARG A 227 12.12 12.08 1.04
CA ARG A 227 13.41 12.70 0.72
C ARG A 227 13.46 13.32 -0.67
N ALA A 228 12.86 12.66 -1.65
CA ALA A 228 12.79 13.18 -3.02
C ALA A 228 11.98 14.47 -3.09
N ILE A 229 10.85 14.55 -2.39
CA ILE A 229 10.02 15.76 -2.30
C ILE A 229 10.81 16.90 -1.67
N ASP A 230 11.45 16.67 -0.53
CA ASP A 230 12.22 17.69 0.16
C ASP A 230 13.43 18.16 -0.66
N GLY A 231 14.16 17.23 -1.28
CA GLY A 231 15.29 17.53 -2.14
C GLY A 231 14.90 18.30 -3.40
N GLU A 232 13.84 17.89 -4.08
CA GLU A 232 13.38 18.60 -5.29
C GLU A 232 12.79 19.97 -4.96
N ARG A 233 12.07 20.10 -3.83
CA ARG A 233 11.60 21.40 -3.34
C ARG A 233 12.77 22.35 -3.11
N ALA A 234 13.80 21.91 -2.41
CA ALA A 234 14.97 22.72 -2.12
C ALA A 234 15.68 23.17 -3.43
N ARG A 235 15.87 22.24 -4.38
CA ARG A 235 16.46 22.54 -5.69
C ARG A 235 15.66 23.58 -6.47
N GLN A 236 14.35 23.48 -6.51
CA GLN A 236 13.51 24.43 -7.24
C GLN A 236 13.52 25.82 -6.60
N ILE A 237 13.51 25.91 -5.26
CA ILE A 237 13.62 27.18 -4.53
C ILE A 237 14.96 27.84 -4.84
N GLU A 238 16.07 27.10 -4.76
CA GLU A 238 17.42 27.62 -5.08
C GLU A 238 17.48 28.22 -6.48
N LEU A 239 16.96 27.51 -7.49
CA LEU A 239 16.90 28.03 -8.87
C LEU A 239 16.10 29.34 -8.96
N LEU A 240 14.96 29.43 -8.27
CA LEU A 240 14.12 30.61 -8.30
C LEU A 240 14.74 31.80 -7.58
N GLU A 241 15.46 31.57 -6.49
CA GLU A 241 16.20 32.60 -5.73
C GLU A 241 17.41 33.11 -6.51
N GLU A 242 18.05 32.26 -7.29
CA GLU A 242 19.10 32.66 -8.24
C GLU A 242 18.58 33.38 -9.49
N GLY A 243 17.27 33.55 -9.62
CA GLY A 243 16.63 34.16 -10.81
C GLY A 243 16.62 33.24 -12.05
N LYS A 244 16.86 31.95 -11.87
CA LYS A 244 16.78 30.93 -12.92
C LYS A 244 15.36 30.39 -13.05
N SER A 245 15.08 29.72 -14.16
CA SER A 245 13.80 29.05 -14.40
C SER A 245 13.91 27.56 -14.13
N VAL A 246 12.86 26.99 -13.55
CA VAL A 246 12.71 25.53 -13.47
C VAL A 246 12.33 25.01 -14.86
N VAL A 247 12.97 23.93 -15.31
CA VAL A 247 12.66 23.26 -16.58
C VAL A 247 11.64 22.14 -16.32
N GLN A 248 10.64 22.01 -17.16
CA GLN A 248 9.68 20.90 -17.10
C GLN A 248 10.35 19.63 -17.63
N GLU A 249 10.64 18.70 -16.74
CA GLU A 249 11.37 17.48 -17.04
C GLU A 249 10.97 16.32 -16.11
N THR A 250 11.24 15.08 -16.56
CA THR A 250 11.20 13.90 -15.74
C THR A 250 12.57 13.71 -15.08
N ARG A 251 12.59 13.51 -13.77
CA ARG A 251 13.80 13.36 -12.97
C ARG A 251 13.79 12.00 -12.24
N ARG A 252 14.95 11.37 -12.17
CA ARG A 252 15.16 10.14 -11.40
C ARG A 252 15.78 10.50 -10.05
N TRP A 253 15.21 9.99 -8.97
CA TRP A 253 15.79 10.10 -7.64
C TRP A 253 16.85 9.01 -7.41
N ASP A 254 18.00 9.40 -6.87
CA ASP A 254 19.04 8.52 -6.36
C ASP A 254 19.07 8.64 -4.84
N ASP A 255 18.52 7.64 -4.15
CA ASP A 255 18.34 7.66 -2.71
C ASP A 255 19.66 7.59 -1.93
N ASN A 256 20.70 6.99 -2.54
CA ASN A 256 22.04 6.93 -1.93
C ASN A 256 22.79 8.26 -2.00
N LYS A 257 22.54 9.04 -3.05
CA LYS A 257 23.17 10.34 -3.26
C LYS A 257 22.32 11.49 -2.75
N GLU A 258 21.08 11.22 -2.35
CA GLU A 258 20.07 12.22 -1.98
C GLU A 258 19.95 13.35 -3.02
N TYR A 259 19.95 12.94 -4.29
CA TYR A 259 19.96 13.87 -5.43
C TYR A 259 19.11 13.34 -6.59
N SER A 260 18.50 14.27 -7.32
CA SER A 260 17.77 13.94 -8.54
C SER A 260 18.53 14.43 -9.79
N TYR A 261 18.45 13.65 -10.87
CA TYR A 261 19.00 14.05 -12.18
C TYR A 261 17.97 13.90 -13.28
N ALA A 262 18.06 14.80 -14.28
CA ALA A 262 17.18 14.82 -15.42
C ALA A 262 17.32 13.53 -16.23
N MET A 263 16.21 12.91 -16.60
CA MET A 263 16.16 11.76 -17.50
C MET A 263 15.86 12.22 -18.93
N ARG A 264 14.85 13.09 -19.08
CA ARG A 264 14.41 13.65 -20.36
C ARG A 264 13.73 15.00 -20.14
N SER A 265 13.78 15.85 -21.15
CA SER A 265 13.07 17.13 -21.15
C SER A 265 11.71 17.04 -21.85
N LYS A 266 10.93 18.11 -21.75
CA LYS A 266 9.64 18.23 -22.44
C LYS A 266 9.78 18.16 -23.97
N GLU A 267 10.94 18.55 -24.52
CA GLU A 267 11.22 18.46 -25.94
C GLU A 267 11.23 17.03 -26.49
N ASP A 268 11.48 16.06 -25.58
CA ASP A 268 11.42 14.63 -25.88
C ASP A 268 10.01 14.02 -25.65
N ALA A 269 9.01 14.85 -25.29
CA ALA A 269 7.65 14.37 -25.02
C ALA A 269 7.04 13.77 -26.31
N LYS A 270 6.74 12.47 -26.25
CA LYS A 270 6.10 11.76 -27.36
C LYS A 270 4.63 12.11 -27.43
N ASP A 271 4.13 12.39 -28.63
CA ASP A 271 2.70 12.35 -28.89
C ASP A 271 2.27 10.87 -28.97
N TYR A 272 1.52 10.40 -27.98
CA TYR A 272 1.05 9.02 -27.93
C TYR A 272 -0.08 8.71 -28.89
N ARG A 273 -0.64 9.70 -29.60
CA ARG A 273 -1.67 9.52 -30.63
C ARG A 273 -2.79 8.57 -30.18
N TYR A 274 -3.39 8.88 -29.04
CA TYR A 274 -4.48 8.10 -28.48
C TYR A 274 -5.67 7.97 -29.43
N PHE A 275 -6.23 6.78 -29.51
CA PHE A 275 -7.51 6.51 -30.15
C PHE A 275 -8.23 5.34 -29.46
N PRO A 276 -9.57 5.24 -29.57
CA PRO A 276 -10.31 4.13 -28.99
C PRO A 276 -9.80 2.79 -29.46
N ASP A 277 -9.64 1.82 -28.56
CA ASP A 277 -9.24 0.46 -28.94
C ASP A 277 -10.35 -0.21 -29.76
N PRO A 278 -10.07 -0.62 -31.01
CA PRO A 278 -11.09 -1.20 -31.87
C PRO A 278 -11.47 -2.65 -31.53
N ASP A 279 -10.63 -3.34 -30.74
CA ASP A 279 -10.80 -4.75 -30.42
C ASP A 279 -11.56 -4.96 -29.09
N LEU A 280 -11.74 -3.90 -28.31
CA LEU A 280 -12.45 -3.94 -27.04
C LEU A 280 -13.78 -3.18 -27.13
N PRO A 281 -14.92 -3.83 -26.83
CA PRO A 281 -16.20 -3.13 -26.74
C PRO A 281 -16.20 -2.18 -25.54
N SER A 282 -17.05 -1.16 -25.60
CA SER A 282 -17.31 -0.32 -24.45
C SER A 282 -17.85 -1.12 -23.27
N VAL A 283 -17.47 -0.73 -22.07
CA VAL A 283 -17.92 -1.35 -20.82
C VAL A 283 -19.12 -0.59 -20.30
N TYR A 284 -20.23 -1.30 -20.11
CA TYR A 284 -21.46 -0.76 -19.53
C TYR A 284 -21.60 -1.26 -18.10
N ILE A 285 -21.69 -0.32 -17.16
CA ILE A 285 -21.76 -0.57 -15.72
C ILE A 285 -23.08 0.00 -15.24
N ASP A 286 -24.06 -0.88 -15.00
CA ASP A 286 -25.38 -0.48 -14.52
C ASP A 286 -25.43 -0.28 -12.99
N ASP A 287 -26.50 0.33 -12.51
CA ASP A 287 -26.72 0.59 -11.10
C ASP A 287 -26.80 -0.70 -10.25
N GLU A 288 -27.26 -1.80 -10.85
CA GLU A 288 -27.31 -3.10 -10.17
C GLU A 288 -25.89 -3.62 -9.92
N TRP A 289 -25.01 -3.53 -10.90
CA TRP A 289 -23.61 -3.92 -10.74
C TRP A 289 -22.90 -3.06 -9.70
N ILE A 290 -23.05 -1.74 -9.77
CA ILE A 290 -22.50 -0.81 -8.77
C ILE A 290 -22.99 -1.15 -7.36
N SER A 291 -24.30 -1.36 -7.19
CA SER A 291 -24.92 -1.71 -5.92
C SER A 291 -24.42 -3.06 -5.38
N ARG A 292 -24.22 -4.05 -6.24
CA ARG A 292 -23.68 -5.36 -5.87
C ARG A 292 -22.25 -5.22 -5.36
N VAL A 293 -21.37 -4.52 -6.09
CA VAL A 293 -19.99 -4.30 -5.69
C VAL A 293 -19.93 -3.53 -4.36
N LYS A 294 -20.73 -2.48 -4.22
CA LYS A 294 -20.79 -1.69 -2.98
C LYS A 294 -21.22 -2.53 -1.77
N LYS A 295 -22.22 -3.41 -1.93
CA LYS A 295 -22.69 -4.30 -0.86
C LYS A 295 -21.69 -5.40 -0.49
N ALA A 296 -20.83 -5.79 -1.44
CA ALA A 296 -19.80 -6.80 -1.23
C ALA A 296 -18.53 -6.25 -0.58
N GLN A 297 -18.41 -4.93 -0.41
CA GLN A 297 -17.27 -4.33 0.28
C GLN A 297 -17.22 -4.79 1.74
N PRO A 298 -16.03 -5.13 2.26
CA PRO A 298 -15.86 -5.45 3.67
C PRO A 298 -16.08 -4.20 4.53
N GLU A 299 -16.21 -4.41 5.85
CA GLU A 299 -16.11 -3.32 6.81
C GLU A 299 -14.73 -2.66 6.69
N MET A 300 -14.71 -1.38 6.34
CA MET A 300 -13.47 -0.64 6.15
C MET A 300 -12.86 -0.23 7.50
N GLN A 301 -11.59 0.18 7.47
CA GLN A 301 -10.83 0.52 8.67
C GLN A 301 -11.52 1.53 9.60
N PRO A 302 -12.12 2.64 9.15
CA PRO A 302 -12.76 3.59 10.05
C PRO A 302 -13.97 3.02 10.80
N GLU A 303 -14.81 2.25 10.10
CA GLU A 303 -15.97 1.59 10.68
C GLU A 303 -15.55 0.52 11.68
N LYS A 304 -14.52 -0.26 11.32
CA LYS A 304 -13.94 -1.30 12.17
C LYS A 304 -13.32 -0.70 13.44
N ALA A 305 -12.56 0.38 13.33
CA ALA A 305 -11.99 1.09 14.47
C ALA A 305 -13.09 1.69 15.40
N ALA A 306 -14.13 2.27 14.83
CA ALA A 306 -15.27 2.76 15.61
C ALA A 306 -16.02 1.61 16.34
N ARG A 307 -16.16 0.47 15.67
CA ARG A 307 -16.73 -0.74 16.29
C ARG A 307 -15.87 -1.26 17.44
N TYR A 308 -14.54 -1.31 17.31
CA TYR A 308 -13.65 -1.74 18.39
C TYR A 308 -13.72 -0.83 19.61
N GLN A 309 -13.85 0.48 19.41
CA GLN A 309 -14.07 1.41 20.53
C GLN A 309 -15.40 1.13 21.23
N LYS A 310 -16.47 0.94 20.45
CA LYS A 310 -17.82 0.74 20.99
C LYS A 310 -18.00 -0.63 21.65
N ASP A 311 -17.63 -1.70 20.94
CA ASP A 311 -17.99 -3.07 21.34
C ASP A 311 -16.93 -3.70 22.25
N TYR A 312 -15.66 -3.37 22.06
CA TYR A 312 -14.55 -3.88 22.87
C TYR A 312 -14.07 -2.90 23.94
N GLY A 313 -14.55 -1.65 23.92
CA GLY A 313 -14.16 -0.60 24.88
C GLY A 313 -12.67 -0.26 24.81
N LEU A 314 -12.10 -0.30 23.62
CA LEU A 314 -10.71 0.10 23.35
C LEU A 314 -10.60 1.62 23.22
N SER A 315 -9.39 2.16 23.47
CA SER A 315 -9.10 3.56 23.16
C SER A 315 -9.12 3.80 21.65
N GLU A 316 -9.31 5.06 21.24
CA GLU A 316 -9.21 5.45 19.83
C GLU A 316 -7.85 5.06 19.23
N TYR A 317 -6.78 5.29 20.00
CA TYR A 317 -5.42 4.93 19.59
C TYR A 317 -5.26 3.41 19.39
N ASP A 318 -5.67 2.60 20.37
CA ASP A 318 -5.55 1.13 20.28
C ASP A 318 -6.39 0.57 19.14
N ALA A 319 -7.63 1.06 18.97
CA ALA A 319 -8.51 0.66 17.90
C ALA A 319 -7.91 1.03 16.52
N SER A 320 -7.32 2.22 16.39
CA SER A 320 -6.65 2.66 15.16
C SER A 320 -5.45 1.77 14.84
N GLN A 321 -4.58 1.46 15.83
CA GLN A 321 -3.40 0.61 15.62
C GLN A 321 -3.78 -0.81 15.20
N LEU A 322 -4.74 -1.43 15.86
CA LEU A 322 -5.20 -2.80 15.56
C LEU A 322 -5.90 -2.95 14.22
N THR A 323 -6.36 -1.85 13.65
CA THR A 323 -7.09 -1.85 12.37
C THR A 323 -6.27 -1.30 11.20
N GLN A 324 -4.97 -1.06 11.36
CA GLN A 324 -4.12 -0.59 10.25
C GLN A 324 -3.97 -1.65 9.15
N SER A 325 -3.80 -2.91 9.54
CA SER A 325 -3.84 -4.05 8.62
C SER A 325 -5.15 -4.83 8.80
N ARG A 326 -5.78 -5.18 7.68
CA ARG A 326 -6.97 -6.04 7.70
C ARG A 326 -6.65 -7.42 8.28
N HIS A 327 -5.52 -8.00 7.88
CA HIS A 327 -5.10 -9.32 8.32
C HIS A 327 -4.90 -9.36 9.85
N LEU A 328 -4.18 -8.38 10.39
CA LEU A 328 -3.97 -8.27 11.84
C LEU A 328 -5.27 -8.04 12.61
N ALA A 329 -6.17 -7.21 12.06
CA ALA A 329 -7.50 -6.98 12.63
C ALA A 329 -8.34 -8.27 12.68
N GLU A 330 -8.34 -9.08 11.63
CA GLU A 330 -9.06 -10.35 11.57
C GLU A 330 -8.48 -11.38 12.56
N LEU A 331 -7.15 -11.46 12.71
CA LEU A 331 -6.49 -12.29 13.72
C LEU A 331 -6.86 -11.84 15.15
N PHE A 332 -6.84 -10.52 15.38
CA PHE A 332 -7.24 -9.97 16.67
C PHE A 332 -8.71 -10.29 17.00
N GLU A 333 -9.65 -10.09 16.08
CA GLU A 333 -11.07 -10.40 16.29
C GLU A 333 -11.27 -11.85 16.68
N LYS A 334 -10.69 -12.78 15.92
CA LYS A 334 -10.77 -14.22 16.21
C LYS A 334 -10.21 -14.56 17.59
N THR A 335 -9.05 -13.99 17.94
CA THR A 335 -8.43 -14.20 19.26
C THR A 335 -9.30 -13.64 20.38
N ALA A 336 -9.84 -12.43 20.20
CA ALA A 336 -10.70 -11.77 21.16
C ALA A 336 -12.00 -12.55 21.43
N ASP A 337 -12.61 -13.07 20.37
CA ASP A 337 -13.82 -13.91 20.47
C ASP A 337 -13.53 -15.22 21.19
N LEU A 338 -12.42 -15.88 20.89
CA LEU A 338 -12.03 -17.15 21.50
C LEU A 338 -11.67 -17.01 22.99
N CYS A 339 -10.94 -15.97 23.37
CA CYS A 339 -10.55 -15.76 24.76
C CYS A 339 -11.62 -15.03 25.60
N GLY A 340 -12.65 -14.45 24.96
CA GLY A 340 -13.72 -13.70 25.61
C GLY A 340 -13.26 -12.41 26.32
N ASN A 341 -12.04 -11.94 26.04
CA ASN A 341 -11.47 -10.76 26.67
C ASN A 341 -10.72 -9.88 25.65
N PRO A 342 -11.44 -9.03 24.90
CA PRO A 342 -10.84 -8.19 23.84
C PRO A 342 -9.69 -7.30 24.32
N LYS A 343 -9.78 -6.76 25.55
CA LYS A 343 -8.71 -5.90 26.09
C LYS A 343 -7.41 -6.63 26.32
N LYS A 344 -7.47 -7.89 26.77
CA LYS A 344 -6.26 -8.70 26.93
C LYS A 344 -5.70 -9.13 25.59
N ALA A 345 -6.54 -9.54 24.65
CA ALA A 345 -6.12 -9.81 23.29
C ALA A 345 -5.43 -8.57 22.70
N ALA A 346 -6.03 -7.36 22.81
CA ALA A 346 -5.44 -6.12 22.33
C ALA A 346 -4.05 -5.87 22.92
N ASN A 347 -3.84 -6.11 24.22
CA ASN A 347 -2.53 -5.94 24.85
C ASN A 347 -1.46 -6.87 24.26
N TRP A 348 -1.81 -8.10 23.88
CA TRP A 348 -0.88 -9.03 23.23
C TRP A 348 -0.54 -8.57 21.79
N PHE A 349 -1.54 -8.13 21.05
CA PHE A 349 -1.30 -7.62 19.69
C PHE A 349 -0.48 -6.34 19.72
N LEU A 350 -0.88 -5.33 20.48
CA LEU A 350 -0.20 -4.03 20.54
C LEU A 350 1.17 -4.09 21.23
N GLY A 351 1.32 -4.97 22.22
CA GLY A 351 2.59 -5.13 22.94
C GLY A 351 3.54 -6.10 22.25
N GLU A 352 3.19 -7.38 22.22
CA GLU A 352 4.12 -8.42 21.81
C GLU A 352 4.10 -8.70 20.30
N THR A 353 2.93 -8.72 19.63
CA THR A 353 2.87 -8.98 18.19
C THR A 353 3.58 -7.87 17.42
N LEU A 354 3.28 -6.59 17.67
CA LEU A 354 3.94 -5.48 17.00
C LEU A 354 5.44 -5.39 17.34
N ARG A 355 5.84 -5.77 18.55
CA ARG A 355 7.27 -5.87 18.91
C ARG A 355 7.99 -6.91 18.08
N LEU A 356 7.43 -8.12 17.98
CA LEU A 356 8.02 -9.23 17.22
C LEU A 356 8.08 -8.94 15.72
N LEU A 357 7.04 -8.35 15.14
CA LEU A 357 7.05 -7.87 13.76
C LEU A 357 8.25 -6.96 13.50
N LYS A 358 8.44 -5.95 14.35
CA LYS A 358 9.56 -5.02 14.23
C LYS A 358 10.91 -5.71 14.40
N GLU A 359 11.05 -6.62 15.36
CA GLU A 359 12.30 -7.35 15.63
C GLU A 359 12.65 -8.34 14.52
N ARG A 360 11.65 -8.97 13.89
CA ARG A 360 11.82 -9.92 12.77
C ARG A 360 11.90 -9.22 11.42
N GLY A 361 11.54 -7.92 11.34
CA GLY A 361 11.47 -7.16 10.07
C GLY A 361 10.37 -7.65 9.15
N LEU A 362 9.27 -8.15 9.72
CA LEU A 362 8.11 -8.66 8.99
C LEU A 362 7.04 -7.57 8.84
N GLU A 363 6.29 -7.65 7.76
CA GLU A 363 5.07 -6.87 7.56
C GLU A 363 3.88 -7.53 8.27
N GLU A 364 2.82 -6.78 8.55
CA GLU A 364 1.65 -7.24 9.29
C GLU A 364 0.91 -8.39 8.60
N GLU A 365 0.93 -8.44 7.27
CA GLU A 365 0.35 -9.48 6.44
C GLU A 365 1.12 -10.82 6.48
N GLU A 366 2.34 -10.82 7.01
CA GLU A 366 3.19 -12.01 7.12
C GLU A 366 3.02 -12.76 8.45
N VAL A 367 2.12 -12.28 9.33
CA VAL A 367 1.83 -12.94 10.61
C VAL A 367 1.01 -14.20 10.38
N GLU A 368 1.55 -15.35 10.73
CA GLU A 368 0.91 -16.65 10.50
C GLU A 368 0.88 -17.51 11.77
N PHE A 369 0.17 -17.06 12.80
CA PHE A 369 -0.09 -17.92 13.96
C PHE A 369 -1.59 -18.17 14.16
N SER A 370 -1.92 -19.29 14.79
CA SER A 370 -3.30 -19.68 15.07
C SER A 370 -3.90 -18.83 16.20
N PRO A 371 -5.02 -18.13 15.98
CA PRO A 371 -5.72 -17.37 17.01
C PRO A 371 -6.08 -18.22 18.24
N GLU A 372 -6.33 -19.52 18.02
CA GLU A 372 -6.62 -20.52 19.04
C GLU A 372 -5.44 -20.69 20.02
N HIS A 373 -4.20 -20.69 19.51
CA HIS A 373 -3.00 -20.84 20.33
C HIS A 373 -2.79 -19.60 21.22
N LEU A 374 -2.94 -18.40 20.67
CA LEU A 374 -2.84 -17.18 21.48
C LEU A 374 -3.99 -17.11 22.51
N ALA A 375 -5.22 -17.45 22.13
CA ALA A 375 -6.34 -17.46 23.03
C ALA A 375 -6.14 -18.46 24.19
N ALA A 376 -5.62 -19.66 23.91
CA ALA A 376 -5.27 -20.67 24.94
C ALA A 376 -4.18 -20.17 25.88
N LEU A 377 -3.16 -19.49 25.35
CA LEU A 377 -2.11 -18.86 26.16
C LEU A 377 -2.67 -17.77 27.07
N ILE A 378 -3.53 -16.89 26.55
CA ILE A 378 -4.21 -15.85 27.35
C ILE A 378 -5.00 -16.48 28.47
N ALA A 379 -5.77 -17.54 28.19
CA ALA A 379 -6.55 -18.26 29.19
C ALA A 379 -5.67 -18.91 30.26
N SER A 380 -4.49 -19.45 29.92
CA SER A 380 -3.57 -20.05 30.91
C SER A 380 -2.94 -18.99 31.83
N VAL A 381 -2.65 -17.81 31.31
CA VAL A 381 -2.19 -16.65 32.11
C VAL A 381 -3.29 -16.20 33.09
N GLU A 382 -4.54 -16.13 32.64
CA GLU A 382 -5.68 -15.76 33.50
C GLU A 382 -5.93 -16.73 34.62
N LYS A 383 -5.71 -18.02 34.37
CA LYS A 383 -5.80 -19.06 35.40
C LYS A 383 -4.60 -19.08 36.36
N GLY A 384 -3.57 -18.28 36.11
CA GLY A 384 -2.34 -18.27 36.89
C GLY A 384 -1.47 -19.53 36.68
N GLU A 385 -1.65 -20.24 35.60
CA GLU A 385 -0.88 -21.44 35.26
C GLU A 385 0.53 -21.08 34.78
N VAL A 386 0.69 -19.92 34.17
CA VAL A 386 1.96 -19.38 33.64
C VAL A 386 2.10 -17.93 34.07
N ASN A 387 3.31 -17.49 34.42
CA ASN A 387 3.58 -16.08 34.69
C ASN A 387 3.79 -15.29 33.39
N ASN A 388 3.76 -13.96 33.47
CA ASN A 388 3.87 -13.07 32.29
C ASN A 388 5.18 -13.27 31.51
N GLN A 389 6.29 -13.58 32.17
CA GLN A 389 7.59 -13.78 31.51
C GLN A 389 7.60 -15.10 30.71
N GLY A 390 7.13 -16.19 31.33
CA GLY A 390 6.98 -17.47 30.63
C GLY A 390 5.97 -17.40 29.49
N ALA A 391 4.89 -16.63 29.67
CA ALA A 391 3.91 -16.44 28.63
C ALA A 391 4.48 -15.69 27.41
N LYS A 392 5.36 -14.71 27.61
CA LYS A 392 6.06 -14.05 26.48
C LYS A 392 6.97 -15.00 25.73
N GLU A 393 7.71 -15.87 26.43
CA GLU A 393 8.55 -16.90 25.83
C GLU A 393 7.71 -17.87 24.99
N VAL A 394 6.57 -18.32 25.52
CA VAL A 394 5.64 -19.19 24.77
C VAL A 394 5.08 -18.46 23.54
N PHE A 395 4.73 -17.19 23.68
CA PHE A 395 4.19 -16.42 22.57
C PHE A 395 5.22 -16.19 21.45
N GLU A 396 6.50 -15.98 21.77
CA GLU A 396 7.55 -15.91 20.75
C GLU A 396 7.61 -17.21 19.94
N LYS A 397 7.39 -18.36 20.56
CA LYS A 397 7.32 -19.64 19.87
C LYS A 397 6.04 -19.86 19.08
N ILE A 398 4.91 -19.36 19.57
CA ILE A 398 3.66 -19.33 18.79
C ILE A 398 3.85 -18.46 17.57
N PHE A 399 4.45 -17.28 17.71
CA PHE A 399 4.68 -16.33 16.61
C PHE A 399 5.62 -16.89 15.53
N ASP A 400 6.73 -17.54 15.94
CA ASP A 400 7.76 -18.03 15.02
C ASP A 400 7.43 -19.42 14.41
N GLU A 401 6.73 -20.31 15.13
CA GLU A 401 6.58 -21.73 14.80
C GLU A 401 5.14 -22.27 14.98
N ASP A 402 4.20 -21.42 15.37
CA ASP A 402 2.79 -21.75 15.69
C ASP A 402 2.63 -23.00 16.60
N VAL A 403 3.46 -23.08 17.64
CA VAL A 403 3.44 -24.23 18.58
C VAL A 403 2.16 -24.25 19.41
N GLU A 404 1.69 -25.47 19.77
CA GLU A 404 0.60 -25.64 20.71
C GLU A 404 1.05 -25.20 22.13
N PRO A 405 0.42 -24.17 22.75
CA PRO A 405 0.97 -23.51 23.93
C PRO A 405 1.03 -24.42 25.16
N MET A 406 0.01 -25.28 25.41
CA MET A 406 -0.03 -26.10 26.59
C MET A 406 1.02 -27.19 26.57
N ALA A 407 1.25 -27.83 25.42
CA ALA A 407 2.31 -28.81 25.22
C ALA A 407 3.70 -28.18 25.40
N TYR A 408 3.91 -26.95 24.88
CA TYR A 408 5.17 -26.23 25.05
C TYR A 408 5.42 -25.88 26.53
N ILE A 409 4.41 -25.35 27.24
CA ILE A 409 4.46 -25.01 28.65
C ILE A 409 4.83 -26.24 29.51
N GLU A 410 4.25 -27.39 29.22
CA GLU A 410 4.56 -28.65 29.94
C GLU A 410 5.97 -29.15 29.67
N ALA A 411 6.38 -29.17 28.40
CA ALA A 411 7.70 -29.64 27.97
C ALA A 411 8.86 -28.80 28.55
N HIS A 412 8.64 -27.50 28.77
CA HIS A 412 9.66 -26.57 29.27
C HIS A 412 9.49 -26.18 30.74
N SER A 413 8.57 -26.88 31.47
CA SER A 413 8.34 -26.67 32.90
C SER A 413 8.01 -25.21 33.27
N LEU A 414 7.31 -24.47 32.38
CA LEU A 414 6.92 -23.08 32.58
C LEU A 414 5.67 -22.91 33.46
N LYS A 415 5.04 -24.02 33.87
CA LYS A 415 3.88 -24.02 34.76
C LYS A 415 4.28 -23.53 36.13
N ILE A 416 3.52 -22.60 36.70
CA ILE A 416 3.69 -22.17 38.10
C ILE A 416 3.33 -23.34 38.99
N SER A 417 4.32 -23.91 39.70
CA SER A 417 4.05 -24.91 40.73
C SER A 417 3.32 -24.26 41.88
N GLN A 418 2.06 -24.60 42.08
CA GLN A 418 1.36 -24.29 43.32
C GLN A 418 1.95 -25.15 44.47
N SER A 419 3.18 -24.86 44.90
CA SER A 419 3.67 -25.39 46.17
C SER A 419 3.01 -24.57 47.27
N ALA A 420 2.02 -25.17 47.89
CA ALA A 420 1.49 -24.71 49.17
C ALA A 420 2.64 -24.66 50.19
N GLY A 421 2.97 -23.48 50.64
CA GLY A 421 3.70 -23.26 51.87
C GLY A 421 5.23 -23.30 51.83
N ALA A 422 5.83 -22.12 51.66
CA ALA A 422 6.98 -21.69 52.45
C ALA A 422 7.16 -20.17 52.34
N VAL A 423 6.42 -19.43 53.13
CA VAL A 423 6.79 -18.04 53.43
C VAL A 423 7.98 -18.12 54.38
N SER A 424 9.21 -18.04 53.83
CA SER A 424 10.41 -17.85 54.64
C SER A 424 10.47 -16.39 55.08
N TYR A 425 9.98 -16.13 56.28
CA TYR A 425 10.26 -14.88 57.01
C TYR A 425 11.72 -14.90 57.45
N THR A 426 12.60 -14.28 56.74
CA THR A 426 13.93 -13.87 57.26
C THR A 426 13.72 -12.64 58.14
N HIS A 427 13.58 -12.90 59.48
CA HIS A 427 13.69 -11.90 60.52
C HIS A 427 15.17 -11.43 60.58
N LEU A 428 15.44 -10.25 60.07
CA LEU A 428 16.65 -9.52 60.43
C LEU A 428 16.46 -8.99 61.89
N ARG A 429 17.12 -9.62 62.84
CA ARG A 429 17.34 -9.06 64.16
C ARG A 429 18.33 -7.92 64.05
N ALA A 430 17.88 -6.73 64.39
CA ALA A 430 18.78 -5.64 64.73
C ALA A 430 19.53 -5.98 66.03
N HIS A 431 20.86 -6.01 65.99
CA HIS A 431 21.70 -5.99 67.17
C HIS A 431 21.88 -4.53 67.58
N GLU A 432 21.26 -4.19 68.70
CA GLU A 432 21.71 -3.09 69.53
C GLU A 432 23.05 -3.50 70.19
N THR A 433 24.04 -2.68 70.05
CA THR A 433 25.22 -2.68 70.90
C THR A 433 25.40 -1.31 71.53
N THR A 434 25.42 -1.38 72.82
CA THR A 434 25.80 -0.36 73.80
C THR A 434 27.07 0.42 73.53
#